data_bc9c078141aada4fdeb13beedff16d85
#
_entry.id   bc9c078141aada4fdeb13beedff16d85
#
_cell.length_a   1.000
_cell.length_b   1.000
_cell.length_c   1.000
_cell.angle_alpha   90.00
_cell.angle_beta   90.00
_cell.angle_gamma   90.00
#
_symmetry.space_group_name_H-M   'P 1'
#
loop_
_entity.id
_entity.type
_entity.pdbx_description
1 polymer ?
#
loop_
_entity_poly.entity_id
_entity_poly.type
_entity_poly.pdbx_seq_one_letter_code
_entity_poly.pdbx_strand_id
1 'polypeptide(L)'
;VVEISRSEQTIVQDRTIFEDARIFAPNLHDIGMMSDRDFKNYTDLFDLMISLVKLPDLMIYIKSSIPTLVKHIEKRGRDFEKSIRIDYLQGLNKRYEDWIKDYKGRLIIIDGDNLEFGENPEDFRKVTDLIDAELFGLFAEKGV
;
A
#
# COMPACT_ATOMS: atom_id res chain seq x y z
N VAL A 1 -2.79 13.62 -6.59
CA VAL A 1 -3.12 13.50 -5.15
C VAL A 1 -4.00 14.67 -4.70
N VAL A 2 -3.58 15.94 -4.88
CA VAL A 2 -4.39 17.12 -4.50
C VAL A 2 -5.75 17.14 -5.21
N GLU A 3 -5.83 16.74 -6.47
CA GLU A 3 -7.07 16.63 -7.24
C GLU A 3 -8.01 15.57 -6.66
N ILE A 4 -7.47 14.41 -6.25
CA ILE A 4 -8.22 13.35 -5.57
C ILE A 4 -8.81 13.85 -4.25
N SER A 5 -8.03 14.58 -3.45
CA SER A 5 -8.49 15.14 -2.16
C SER A 5 -9.64 16.15 -2.28
N ARG A 6 -9.90 16.66 -3.48
CA ARG A 6 -10.99 17.63 -3.77
C ARG A 6 -12.21 16.99 -4.44
N SER A 7 -12.12 15.71 -4.80
CA SER A 7 -13.22 15.01 -5.47
C SER A 7 -14.30 14.60 -4.45
N GLU A 8 -15.55 14.76 -4.84
CA GLU A 8 -16.71 14.24 -4.11
C GLU A 8 -17.06 12.79 -4.52
N GLN A 9 -16.35 12.24 -5.50
CA GLN A 9 -16.57 10.87 -5.99
C GLN A 9 -15.75 9.89 -5.17
N THR A 10 -16.25 8.64 -5.06
CA THR A 10 -15.45 7.52 -4.54
C THR A 10 -14.32 7.22 -5.50
N ILE A 11 -13.10 7.27 -5.00
CA ILE A 11 -11.88 7.01 -5.76
C ILE A 11 -11.14 5.85 -5.12
N VAL A 12 -10.80 4.85 -5.93
CA VAL A 12 -9.87 3.77 -5.55
C VAL A 12 -8.51 4.11 -6.15
N GLN A 13 -7.50 4.19 -5.31
CA GLN A 13 -6.13 4.51 -5.71
C GLN A 13 -5.21 3.35 -5.40
N ASP A 14 -4.44 2.91 -6.40
CA ASP A 14 -3.33 1.97 -6.20
C ASP A 14 -2.10 2.76 -5.76
N ARG A 15 -1.74 2.62 -4.49
CA ARG A 15 -0.68 3.33 -3.77
C ARG A 15 -0.91 4.85 -3.66
N THR A 16 -0.24 5.42 -2.71
CA THR A 16 -0.27 6.86 -2.43
C THR A 16 1.14 7.39 -2.23
N ILE A 17 1.29 8.69 -2.03
CA ILE A 17 2.59 9.30 -1.68
C ILE A 17 3.11 8.80 -0.32
N PHE A 18 2.25 8.23 0.53
CA PHE A 18 2.66 7.71 1.84
C PHE A 18 3.50 6.47 1.70
N GLU A 19 3.15 5.53 0.80
CA GLU A 19 3.95 4.34 0.51
C GLU A 19 5.30 4.73 -0.07
N ASP A 20 5.32 5.69 -0.99
CA ASP A 20 6.57 6.16 -1.58
C ASP A 20 7.52 6.70 -0.50
N ALA A 21 7.01 7.52 0.42
CA ALA A 21 7.80 8.16 1.46
C ALA A 21 8.16 7.21 2.63
N ARG A 22 7.28 6.27 2.98
CA ARG A 22 7.46 5.39 4.15
C ARG A 22 8.11 4.06 3.81
N ILE A 23 7.96 3.59 2.58
CA ILE A 23 8.38 2.26 2.14
C ILE A 23 9.48 2.34 1.08
N PHE A 24 9.18 2.93 -0.09
CA PHE A 24 10.05 2.81 -1.26
C PHE A 24 11.31 3.67 -1.14
N ALA A 25 11.19 4.97 -0.86
CA ALA A 25 12.35 5.85 -0.77
C ALA A 25 13.33 5.44 0.35
N PRO A 26 12.87 5.12 1.59
CA PRO A 26 13.77 4.59 2.61
C PRO A 26 14.42 3.27 2.22
N ASN A 27 13.70 2.38 1.53
CA ASN A 27 14.29 1.12 1.09
C ASN A 27 15.39 1.32 0.04
N LEU A 28 15.16 2.22 -0.92
CA LEU A 28 16.17 2.57 -1.92
C LEU A 28 17.40 3.24 -1.31
N HIS A 29 17.19 4.07 -0.30
CA HIS A 29 18.28 4.72 0.44
C HIS A 29 19.12 3.69 1.19
N ASP A 30 18.50 2.77 1.95
CA ASP A 30 19.20 1.76 2.74
C ASP A 30 20.05 0.80 1.90
N ILE A 31 19.59 0.47 0.69
CA ILE A 31 20.34 -0.39 -0.24
C ILE A 31 21.33 0.39 -1.12
N GLY A 32 21.52 1.69 -0.87
CA GLY A 32 22.49 2.55 -1.56
C GLY A 32 22.09 2.96 -2.99
N MET A 33 20.82 2.76 -3.38
CA MET A 33 20.30 3.17 -4.70
C MET A 33 19.77 4.61 -4.72
N MET A 34 19.67 5.26 -3.55
CA MET A 34 19.34 6.66 -3.40
C MET A 34 20.38 7.34 -2.50
N SER A 35 20.94 8.45 -2.92
CA SER A 35 21.93 9.18 -2.12
C SER A 35 21.29 9.86 -0.91
N ASP A 36 22.09 10.16 0.14
CA ASP A 36 21.62 10.90 1.33
C ASP A 36 21.00 12.24 0.95
N ARG A 37 21.61 12.94 -0.05
CA ARG A 37 21.10 14.20 -0.54
C ARG A 37 19.73 14.06 -1.19
N ASP A 38 19.58 13.05 -2.05
CA ASP A 38 18.33 12.85 -2.79
C ASP A 38 17.23 12.36 -1.85
N PHE A 39 17.57 11.50 -0.89
CA PHE A 39 16.65 11.06 0.15
C PHE A 39 16.17 12.24 1.03
N LYS A 40 17.11 13.10 1.42
CA LYS A 40 16.76 14.32 2.18
C LYS A 40 15.85 15.24 1.38
N ASN A 41 16.18 15.53 0.13
CA ASN A 41 15.35 16.38 -0.74
C ASN A 41 13.95 15.78 -0.93
N TYR A 42 13.85 14.46 -1.06
CA TYR A 42 12.60 13.76 -1.19
C TYR A 42 11.74 13.89 0.08
N THR A 43 12.34 13.67 1.25
CA THR A 43 11.63 13.82 2.54
C THR A 43 11.18 15.25 2.80
N ASP A 44 12.03 16.25 2.51
CA ASP A 44 11.67 17.66 2.65
C ASP A 44 10.48 18.01 1.74
N LEU A 45 10.47 17.50 0.49
CA LEU A 45 9.35 17.70 -0.43
C LEU A 45 8.08 16.98 0.05
N PHE A 46 8.21 15.74 0.56
CA PHE A 46 7.08 15.00 1.11
C PHE A 46 6.44 15.76 2.28
N ASP A 47 7.24 16.28 3.21
CA ASP A 47 6.74 17.03 4.37
C ASP A 47 5.98 18.31 3.96
N LEU A 48 6.38 18.95 2.87
CA LEU A 48 5.64 20.06 2.30
C LEU A 48 4.30 19.61 1.68
N MET A 49 4.32 18.47 0.96
CA MET A 49 3.15 17.97 0.24
C MET A 49 2.09 17.37 1.15
N ILE A 50 2.49 16.73 2.26
CA ILE A 50 1.57 16.02 3.16
C ILE A 50 0.55 16.96 3.80
N SER A 51 0.91 18.23 4.00
CA SER A 51 0.00 19.25 4.54
C SER A 51 -1.15 19.60 3.57
N LEU A 52 -1.00 19.25 2.29
CA LEU A 52 -1.96 19.53 1.21
C LEU A 52 -2.83 18.31 0.87
N VAL A 53 -2.59 17.17 1.53
CA VAL A 53 -3.19 15.89 1.16
C VAL A 53 -4.00 15.34 2.32
N LYS A 54 -5.26 14.98 2.03
CA LYS A 54 -6.11 14.25 2.97
C LYS A 54 -5.67 12.78 3.01
N LEU A 55 -5.66 12.19 4.20
CA LEU A 55 -5.51 10.74 4.34
C LEU A 55 -6.65 10.01 3.63
N PRO A 56 -6.41 8.79 3.11
CA PRO A 56 -7.49 7.95 2.60
C PRO A 56 -8.56 7.72 3.67
N ASP A 57 -9.83 7.73 3.26
CA ASP A 57 -10.94 7.42 4.17
C ASP A 57 -10.90 5.94 4.62
N LEU A 58 -10.33 5.06 3.79
CA LEU A 58 -10.05 3.66 4.09
C LEU A 58 -8.79 3.21 3.37
N MET A 59 -7.89 2.55 4.09
CA MET A 59 -6.74 1.84 3.52
C MET A 59 -7.02 0.34 3.47
N ILE A 60 -6.71 -0.27 2.34
CA ILE A 60 -6.78 -1.72 2.16
C ILE A 60 -5.35 -2.22 1.96
N TYR A 61 -4.86 -2.98 2.92
CA TYR A 61 -3.53 -3.60 2.85
C TYR A 61 -3.65 -5.08 2.51
N ILE A 62 -3.13 -5.47 1.34
CA ILE A 62 -3.05 -6.87 0.92
C ILE A 62 -1.73 -7.42 1.45
N LYS A 63 -1.83 -8.22 2.51
CA LYS A 63 -0.67 -8.84 3.15
C LYS A 63 -0.40 -10.20 2.50
N SER A 64 0.84 -10.39 2.00
CA SER A 64 1.28 -11.67 1.45
C SER A 64 2.67 -12.03 1.95
N SER A 65 2.94 -13.30 2.10
CA SER A 65 4.26 -13.83 2.42
C SER A 65 5.23 -13.65 1.23
N ILE A 66 6.53 -13.64 1.52
CA ILE A 66 7.56 -13.53 0.46
C ILE A 66 7.43 -14.64 -0.59
N PRO A 67 7.20 -15.94 -0.25
CA PRO A 67 6.96 -16.96 -1.25
C PRO A 67 5.77 -16.66 -2.17
N THR A 68 4.66 -16.16 -1.64
CA THR A 68 3.48 -15.78 -2.42
C THR A 68 3.78 -14.60 -3.34
N LEU A 69 4.49 -13.59 -2.86
CA LEU A 69 4.91 -12.44 -3.67
C LEU A 69 5.79 -12.89 -4.84
N VAL A 70 6.77 -13.77 -4.59
CA VAL A 70 7.64 -14.34 -5.64
C VAL A 70 6.80 -15.09 -6.68
N LYS A 71 5.90 -15.98 -6.23
CA LYS A 71 4.98 -16.71 -7.13
C LYS A 71 4.17 -15.77 -8.01
N HIS A 72 3.65 -14.68 -7.46
CA HIS A 72 2.86 -13.69 -8.21
C HIS A 72 3.72 -12.93 -9.23
N ILE A 73 4.96 -12.56 -8.87
CA ILE A 73 5.91 -11.91 -9.78
C ILE A 73 6.26 -12.84 -10.94
N GLU A 74 6.57 -14.10 -10.66
CA GLU A 74 6.86 -15.11 -11.68
C GLU A 74 5.67 -15.36 -12.62
N LYS A 75 4.46 -15.50 -12.05
CA LYS A 75 3.21 -15.68 -12.83
C LYS A 75 2.94 -14.50 -13.75
N ARG A 76 3.20 -13.27 -13.29
CA ARG A 76 3.03 -12.03 -14.08
C ARG A 76 4.03 -11.92 -15.23
N GLY A 77 5.25 -12.49 -15.08
CA GLY A 77 6.21 -12.71 -16.15
C GLY A 77 6.80 -11.46 -16.79
N ARG A 78 6.80 -10.31 -16.10
CA ARG A 78 7.40 -9.07 -16.61
C ARG A 78 8.93 -9.17 -16.58
N ASP A 79 9.59 -8.88 -17.71
CA ASP A 79 11.04 -9.08 -17.86
C ASP A 79 11.86 -8.28 -16.84
N PHE A 80 11.48 -7.04 -16.55
CA PHE A 80 12.18 -6.20 -15.57
C PHE A 80 12.01 -6.67 -14.11
N GLU A 81 11.00 -7.51 -13.83
CA GLU A 81 10.74 -8.05 -12.50
C GLU A 81 11.57 -9.32 -12.21
N LYS A 82 12.08 -10.00 -13.25
CA LYS A 82 12.90 -11.22 -13.11
C LYS A 82 14.20 -10.99 -12.35
N SER A 83 14.68 -9.75 -12.28
CA SER A 83 15.89 -9.35 -11.55
C SER A 83 15.63 -8.86 -10.12
N ILE A 84 14.38 -8.88 -9.66
CA ILE A 84 14.06 -8.44 -8.30
C ILE A 84 14.67 -9.42 -7.28
N ARG A 85 15.50 -8.89 -6.39
CA ARG A 85 16.18 -9.68 -5.36
C ARG A 85 15.23 -9.93 -4.18
N ILE A 86 15.38 -11.10 -3.58
CA ILE A 86 14.57 -11.50 -2.41
C ILE A 86 14.80 -10.56 -1.22
N ASP A 87 16.05 -10.14 -0.98
CA ASP A 87 16.38 -9.18 0.09
C ASP A 87 15.67 -7.82 -0.10
N TYR A 88 15.52 -7.37 -1.35
CA TYR A 88 14.73 -6.18 -1.67
C TYR A 88 13.26 -6.35 -1.29
N LEU A 89 12.65 -7.47 -1.66
CA LEU A 89 11.25 -7.78 -1.30
C LEU A 89 11.07 -7.90 0.22
N GLN A 90 12.02 -8.52 0.91
CA GLN A 90 12.02 -8.62 2.37
C GLN A 90 12.10 -7.23 3.03
N GLY A 91 12.96 -6.35 2.51
CA GLY A 91 13.08 -4.98 2.97
C GLY A 91 11.76 -4.21 2.83
N LEU A 92 11.11 -4.29 1.67
CA LEU A 92 9.80 -3.69 1.44
C LEU A 92 8.74 -4.27 2.39
N ASN A 93 8.64 -5.60 2.48
CA ASN A 93 7.63 -6.27 3.30
C ASN A 93 7.75 -5.87 4.78
N LYS A 94 8.97 -5.85 5.30
CA LYS A 94 9.24 -5.40 6.68
C LYS A 94 8.76 -3.96 6.91
N ARG A 95 9.05 -3.04 5.96
CA ARG A 95 8.63 -1.64 6.08
C ARG A 95 7.11 -1.49 6.03
N TYR A 96 6.43 -2.27 5.18
CA TYR A 96 4.97 -2.32 5.17
C TYR A 96 4.43 -2.79 6.52
N GLU A 97 4.94 -3.90 7.06
CA GLU A 97 4.49 -4.41 8.35
C GLU A 97 4.71 -3.41 9.50
N ASP A 98 5.86 -2.73 9.52
CA ASP A 98 6.17 -1.73 10.54
C ASP A 98 5.25 -0.50 10.39
N TRP A 99 5.03 -0.02 9.17
CA TRP A 99 4.14 1.10 8.92
C TRP A 99 2.68 0.80 9.27
N ILE A 100 2.19 -0.39 8.91
CA ILE A 100 0.81 -0.81 9.18
C ILE A 100 0.53 -0.95 10.69
N LYS A 101 1.50 -1.38 11.50
CA LYS A 101 1.35 -1.44 12.98
C LYS A 101 1.05 -0.07 13.59
N ASP A 102 1.65 0.98 13.04
CA ASP A 102 1.52 2.35 13.54
C ASP A 102 0.46 3.17 12.80
N TYR A 103 -0.21 2.59 11.82
CA TYR A 103 -1.23 3.28 11.03
C TYR A 103 -2.43 3.64 11.88
N LYS A 104 -2.84 4.93 11.86
CA LYS A 104 -3.92 5.45 12.72
C LYS A 104 -5.25 5.65 12.00
N GLY A 105 -5.28 5.48 10.67
CA GLY A 105 -6.50 5.56 9.87
C GLY A 105 -7.31 4.27 9.90
N ARG A 106 -8.44 4.27 9.19
CA ARG A 106 -9.23 3.06 8.98
C ARG A 106 -8.47 2.10 8.07
N LEU A 107 -8.38 0.84 8.44
CA LEU A 107 -7.54 -0.15 7.79
C LEU A 107 -8.24 -1.50 7.71
N ILE A 108 -8.26 -2.09 6.51
CA ILE A 108 -8.59 -3.49 6.30
C ILE A 108 -7.30 -4.23 5.89
N ILE A 109 -7.05 -5.37 6.50
CA ILE A 109 -5.96 -6.27 6.10
C ILE A 109 -6.56 -7.47 5.38
N ILE A 110 -6.20 -7.66 4.11
CA ILE A 110 -6.61 -8.79 3.28
C ILE A 110 -5.50 -9.83 3.27
N ASP A 111 -5.85 -11.08 3.55
CA ASP A 111 -4.94 -12.22 3.48
C ASP A 111 -4.71 -12.63 2.02
N GLY A 112 -3.62 -12.14 1.44
CA GLY A 112 -3.22 -12.44 0.07
C GLY A 112 -2.55 -13.80 -0.12
N ASP A 113 -2.29 -14.54 0.96
CA ASP A 113 -1.79 -15.92 0.86
C ASP A 113 -2.92 -16.94 0.65
N ASN A 114 -4.10 -16.67 1.22
CA ASN A 114 -5.24 -17.58 1.23
C ASN A 114 -6.42 -17.14 0.36
N LEU A 115 -6.43 -15.91 -0.14
CA LEU A 115 -7.51 -15.39 -0.97
C LEU A 115 -7.00 -15.12 -2.40
N GLU A 116 -7.57 -15.84 -3.37
CA GLU A 116 -7.28 -15.65 -4.81
C GLU A 116 -8.33 -14.73 -5.45
N PHE A 117 -8.60 -13.59 -4.83
CA PHE A 117 -9.67 -12.65 -5.22
C PHE A 117 -9.55 -12.10 -6.65
N GLY A 118 -8.37 -12.18 -7.28
CA GLY A 118 -8.19 -11.83 -8.69
C GLY A 118 -8.73 -12.86 -9.67
N GLU A 119 -8.91 -14.11 -9.25
CA GLU A 119 -9.30 -15.24 -10.10
C GLU A 119 -10.54 -15.97 -9.58
N ASN A 120 -10.78 -15.95 -8.26
CA ASN A 120 -11.91 -16.61 -7.61
C ASN A 120 -13.00 -15.61 -7.23
N PRO A 121 -14.21 -15.68 -7.87
CA PRO A 121 -15.31 -14.76 -7.59
C PRO A 121 -15.83 -14.82 -6.14
N GLU A 122 -15.72 -15.98 -5.46
CA GLU A 122 -16.14 -16.12 -4.07
C GLU A 122 -15.18 -15.36 -3.13
N ASP A 123 -13.88 -15.44 -3.39
CA ASP A 123 -12.89 -14.71 -2.63
C ASP A 123 -12.97 -13.20 -2.89
N PHE A 124 -13.25 -12.82 -4.15
CA PHE A 124 -13.53 -11.43 -4.49
C PHE A 124 -14.73 -10.88 -3.70
N ARG A 125 -15.81 -11.68 -3.59
CA ARG A 125 -16.99 -11.31 -2.80
C ARG A 125 -16.67 -11.13 -1.33
N LYS A 126 -15.86 -12.02 -0.73
CA LYS A 126 -15.41 -11.86 0.66
C LYS A 126 -14.69 -10.53 0.89
N VAL A 127 -13.83 -10.13 -0.06
CA VAL A 127 -13.11 -8.86 0.01
C VAL A 127 -14.06 -7.68 -0.11
N THR A 128 -15.00 -7.70 -1.06
CA THR A 128 -15.99 -6.62 -1.22
C THR A 128 -16.92 -6.52 -0.01
N ASP A 129 -17.37 -7.64 0.54
CA ASP A 129 -18.22 -7.67 1.74
C ASP A 129 -17.51 -7.05 2.96
N LEU A 130 -16.19 -7.27 3.10
CA LEU A 130 -15.38 -6.63 4.14
C LEU A 130 -15.30 -5.11 3.94
N ILE A 131 -15.09 -4.67 2.70
CA ILE A 131 -15.03 -3.23 2.36
C ILE A 131 -16.39 -2.58 2.63
N ASP A 132 -17.46 -3.19 2.19
CA ASP A 132 -18.82 -2.67 2.37
C ASP A 132 -19.20 -2.61 3.87
N ALA A 133 -18.84 -3.65 4.63
CA ALA A 133 -19.07 -3.64 6.07
C ALA A 133 -18.31 -2.51 6.78
N GLU A 134 -17.08 -2.22 6.34
CA GLU A 134 -16.27 -1.15 6.91
C GLU A 134 -16.77 0.24 6.49
N LEU A 135 -17.18 0.43 5.25
CA LEU A 135 -17.64 1.72 4.74
C LEU A 135 -19.09 2.05 5.14
N PHE A 136 -19.98 1.05 5.13
CA PHE A 136 -21.44 1.23 5.21
C PHE A 136 -22.08 0.43 6.35
N GLY A 137 -21.31 -0.36 7.11
CA GLY A 137 -21.83 -1.15 8.23
C GLY A 137 -22.44 -0.28 9.34
N LEU A 138 -23.34 -0.89 10.15
CA LEU A 138 -24.07 -0.21 11.22
C LEU A 138 -23.18 0.51 12.26
N PHE A 139 -21.95 0.08 12.39
CA PHE A 139 -20.94 0.64 13.31
C PHE A 139 -19.80 1.36 12.58
N ALA A 140 -19.93 1.57 11.26
CA ALA A 140 -18.97 2.37 10.52
C ALA A 140 -19.00 3.80 11.08
N GLU A 141 -17.88 4.25 11.66
CA GLU A 141 -17.75 5.63 12.11
C GLU A 141 -17.94 6.54 10.91
N LYS A 142 -18.99 7.34 10.92
CA LYS A 142 -19.14 8.40 9.93
C LYS A 142 -18.02 9.39 10.22
N GLY A 143 -17.00 9.41 9.37
CA GLY A 143 -15.95 10.41 9.44
C GLY A 143 -16.56 11.81 9.51
N VAL A 144 -16.24 12.51 10.56
CA VAL A 144 -16.59 13.91 10.78
C VAL A 144 -15.67 14.80 9.96
#